data_2540e49c3001ba187550289416219425
#
_entry.id   2540e49c3001ba187550289416219425
#
_cell.length_a   1.000
_cell.length_b   1.000
_cell.length_c   1.000
_cell.angle_alpha   90.00
_cell.angle_beta   90.00
_cell.angle_gamma   90.00
#
_symmetry.space_group_name_H-M   'P 1'
#
loop_
_entity.id
_entity.type
_entity.pdbx_description
1 polymer ?
#
loop_
_entity_poly.entity_id
_entity_poly.type
_entity_poly.pdbx_seq_one_letter_code
_entity_poly.pdbx_strand_id
1 'polypeptide(L)'
;MTQLIAPDDLRQRVAHILKCAGSDDAEAHAVADNLVMANLSGHDSHGVGMVPRYVDAVLEGGLAPNTGVRVQLDTGALLTLDGQRGYGQIVGTQAMQLGMARARQHGSCTVALGRAHHLGRIGHFAEMAVAEGLLSIHFVNVLSRPIVAPHGGGDGRFGTNPFCIGIPLRDSAPFILDFATSRAAQGKMRVAHNEGRRVSPGYLIDERGHPTTDPGVVVVPQSHGLFGALMTFGEHKGFGMAIACELLGGALTGGGTWHRPADTSRAVLNGMLTLILDPRQLGTTDSFQDEANAFITWLRESPAAPDSEGVQLAGEPERKARLERAERGIAIDDTTWAEIQAAAAKVGA
;
A
#
# COMPACT_ATOMS: atom_id res chain seq x y z
N MET A 1 -11.53 -11.44 -21.10
CA MET A 1 -11.53 -10.14 -21.80
C MET A 1 -11.28 -9.05 -20.78
N THR A 2 -10.97 -7.85 -21.18
CA THR A 2 -10.66 -6.72 -20.29
C THR A 2 -11.49 -5.53 -20.73
N GLN A 3 -12.14 -4.83 -19.80
CA GLN A 3 -12.92 -3.63 -20.09
C GLN A 3 -12.04 -2.40 -19.82
N LEU A 4 -12.05 -1.43 -20.74
CA LEU A 4 -11.46 -0.12 -20.53
C LEU A 4 -12.54 0.83 -20.00
N ILE A 5 -12.34 1.40 -18.83
CA ILE A 5 -13.30 2.27 -18.17
C ILE A 5 -12.66 3.64 -17.92
N ALA A 6 -13.38 4.71 -18.23
CA ALA A 6 -12.92 6.06 -17.95
C ALA A 6 -12.72 6.25 -16.42
N PRO A 7 -11.66 6.93 -15.99
CA PRO A 7 -11.39 7.11 -14.56
C PRO A 7 -12.54 7.75 -13.78
N ASP A 8 -13.24 8.72 -14.39
CA ASP A 8 -14.34 9.43 -13.72
C ASP A 8 -15.58 8.55 -13.57
N ASP A 9 -15.92 7.72 -14.57
CA ASP A 9 -17.02 6.77 -14.49
C ASP A 9 -16.74 5.73 -13.39
N LEU A 10 -15.48 5.30 -13.29
CA LEU A 10 -15.06 4.34 -12.27
C LEU A 10 -15.14 4.96 -10.87
N ARG A 11 -14.74 6.24 -10.69
CA ARG A 11 -14.91 6.98 -9.43
C ARG A 11 -16.35 7.07 -8.99
N GLN A 12 -17.22 7.49 -9.90
CA GLN A 12 -18.66 7.63 -9.62
C GLN A 12 -19.28 6.29 -9.19
N ARG A 13 -18.96 5.22 -9.92
CA ARG A 13 -19.47 3.90 -9.61
C ARG A 13 -18.98 3.39 -8.26
N VAL A 14 -17.69 3.50 -7.98
CA VAL A 14 -17.11 3.08 -6.70
C VAL A 14 -17.69 3.90 -5.55
N ALA A 15 -17.78 5.23 -5.70
CA ALA A 15 -18.38 6.10 -4.68
C ALA A 15 -19.83 5.70 -4.39
N HIS A 16 -20.62 5.40 -5.43
CA HIS A 16 -22.00 4.95 -5.27
C HIS A 16 -22.08 3.65 -4.43
N ILE A 17 -21.24 2.65 -4.75
CA ILE A 17 -21.20 1.37 -4.01
C ILE A 17 -20.85 1.61 -2.53
N LEU A 18 -19.84 2.45 -2.26
CA LEU A 18 -19.40 2.75 -0.89
C LEU A 18 -20.48 3.51 -0.10
N LYS A 19 -21.22 4.40 -0.75
CA LYS A 19 -22.38 5.07 -0.13
C LYS A 19 -23.47 4.07 0.26
N CYS A 20 -23.84 3.17 -0.65
CA CYS A 20 -24.78 2.10 -0.37
C CYS A 20 -24.27 1.15 0.75
N ALA A 21 -22.96 1.03 0.90
CA ALA A 21 -22.34 0.30 2.01
C ALA A 21 -22.27 1.09 3.34
N GLY A 22 -22.75 2.34 3.38
CA GLY A 22 -22.90 3.12 4.62
C GLY A 22 -21.94 4.31 4.78
N SER A 23 -21.06 4.59 3.82
CA SER A 23 -20.22 5.80 3.82
C SER A 23 -21.02 7.04 3.47
N ASP A 24 -20.70 8.19 4.07
CA ASP A 24 -21.21 9.48 3.63
C ASP A 24 -20.58 9.89 2.28
N ASP A 25 -21.07 10.99 1.70
CA ASP A 25 -20.61 11.47 0.39
C ASP A 25 -19.11 11.78 0.38
N ALA A 26 -18.60 12.43 1.39
CA ALA A 26 -17.21 12.88 1.45
C ALA A 26 -16.27 11.69 1.57
N GLU A 27 -16.57 10.73 2.45
CA GLU A 27 -15.79 9.50 2.62
C GLU A 27 -15.82 8.65 1.35
N ALA A 28 -17.01 8.41 0.78
CA ALA A 28 -17.17 7.59 -0.41
C ALA A 28 -16.35 8.12 -1.59
N HIS A 29 -16.40 9.42 -1.85
CA HIS A 29 -15.60 10.04 -2.90
C HIS A 29 -14.09 9.98 -2.62
N ALA A 30 -13.66 10.29 -1.40
CA ALA A 30 -12.24 10.25 -1.04
C ALA A 30 -11.64 8.82 -1.18
N VAL A 31 -12.39 7.80 -0.75
CA VAL A 31 -11.96 6.40 -0.92
C VAL A 31 -11.96 6.00 -2.40
N ALA A 32 -12.99 6.37 -3.16
CA ALA A 32 -13.05 6.09 -4.61
C ALA A 32 -11.90 6.74 -5.36
N ASP A 33 -11.60 8.02 -5.07
CA ASP A 33 -10.48 8.75 -5.67
C ASP A 33 -9.14 8.04 -5.40
N ASN A 34 -8.91 7.60 -4.17
CA ASN A 34 -7.68 6.90 -3.80
C ASN A 34 -7.54 5.56 -4.53
N LEU A 35 -8.62 4.76 -4.60
CA LEU A 35 -8.61 3.48 -5.30
C LEU A 35 -8.37 3.65 -6.81
N VAL A 36 -9.04 4.61 -7.44
CA VAL A 36 -8.84 4.91 -8.86
C VAL A 36 -7.45 5.47 -9.11
N MET A 37 -6.92 6.32 -8.22
CA MET A 37 -5.54 6.80 -8.31
C MET A 37 -4.53 5.67 -8.19
N ALA A 38 -4.78 4.65 -7.36
CA ALA A 38 -3.93 3.47 -7.30
C ALA A 38 -3.92 2.71 -8.64
N ASN A 39 -5.09 2.52 -9.28
CA ASN A 39 -5.16 1.94 -10.63
C ASN A 39 -4.41 2.82 -11.65
N LEU A 40 -4.65 4.13 -11.68
CA LEU A 40 -3.95 5.05 -12.57
C LEU A 40 -2.42 4.94 -12.41
N SER A 41 -1.96 4.74 -11.18
CA SER A 41 -0.52 4.58 -10.86
C SER A 41 0.05 3.18 -11.18
N GLY A 42 -0.73 2.28 -11.79
CA GLY A 42 -0.27 0.91 -12.10
C GLY A 42 -0.33 -0.08 -10.93
N HIS A 43 -0.91 0.33 -9.80
CA HIS A 43 -1.04 -0.49 -8.59
C HIS A 43 -2.44 -1.12 -8.48
N ASP A 44 -2.84 -1.93 -9.46
CA ASP A 44 -4.18 -2.52 -9.57
C ASP A 44 -4.56 -3.38 -8.36
N SER A 45 -3.58 -3.97 -7.68
CA SER A 45 -3.80 -4.75 -6.44
C SER A 45 -4.30 -3.91 -5.26
N HIS A 46 -4.16 -2.58 -5.31
CA HIS A 46 -4.61 -1.61 -4.31
C HIS A 46 -5.70 -0.68 -4.86
N GLY A 47 -6.17 -0.94 -6.08
CA GLY A 47 -7.19 -0.18 -6.79
C GLY A 47 -8.60 -0.68 -6.51
N VAL A 48 -9.49 -0.44 -7.46
CA VAL A 48 -10.94 -0.72 -7.35
C VAL A 48 -11.26 -2.20 -7.12
N GLY A 49 -10.35 -3.12 -7.45
CA GLY A 49 -10.45 -4.54 -7.10
C GLY A 49 -10.51 -4.82 -5.58
N MET A 50 -10.30 -3.80 -4.73
CA MET A 50 -10.48 -3.87 -3.29
C MET A 50 -11.93 -3.62 -2.83
N VAL A 51 -12.80 -3.08 -3.69
CA VAL A 51 -14.20 -2.75 -3.36
C VAL A 51 -14.96 -3.95 -2.80
N PRO A 52 -14.91 -5.16 -3.39
CA PRO A 52 -15.61 -6.33 -2.83
C PRO A 52 -15.18 -6.62 -1.39
N ARG A 53 -13.89 -6.52 -1.12
CA ARG A 53 -13.35 -6.75 0.22
C ARG A 53 -13.77 -5.69 1.23
N TYR A 54 -13.87 -4.43 0.80
CA TYR A 54 -14.33 -3.34 1.66
C TYR A 54 -15.81 -3.48 1.99
N VAL A 55 -16.64 -3.80 1.00
CA VAL A 55 -18.08 -4.07 1.22
C VAL A 55 -18.26 -5.23 2.21
N ASP A 56 -17.58 -6.36 1.99
CA ASP A 56 -17.65 -7.50 2.90
C ASP A 56 -17.19 -7.13 4.32
N ALA A 57 -16.09 -6.37 4.44
CA ALA A 57 -15.58 -5.94 5.74
C ALA A 57 -16.55 -5.00 6.49
N VAL A 58 -17.27 -4.12 5.78
CA VAL A 58 -18.33 -3.28 6.38
C VAL A 58 -19.47 -4.16 6.89
N LEU A 59 -19.97 -5.06 6.06
CA LEU A 59 -21.09 -5.95 6.40
C LEU A 59 -20.76 -6.89 7.58
N GLU A 60 -19.50 -7.26 7.73
CA GLU A 60 -19.01 -8.12 8.83
C GLU A 60 -18.58 -7.32 10.08
N GLY A 61 -18.62 -5.98 10.04
CA GLY A 61 -18.19 -5.11 11.16
C GLY A 61 -16.68 -5.01 11.34
N GLY A 62 -15.89 -5.45 10.35
CA GLY A 62 -14.43 -5.35 10.33
C GLY A 62 -13.89 -4.00 9.86
N LEU A 63 -14.72 -3.20 9.18
CA LEU A 63 -14.47 -1.84 8.71
C LEU A 63 -15.60 -0.94 9.22
N ALA A 64 -15.24 0.20 9.78
CA ALA A 64 -16.19 1.19 10.33
C ALA A 64 -16.25 2.43 9.42
N PRO A 65 -17.30 2.59 8.58
CA PRO A 65 -17.50 3.79 7.79
C PRO A 65 -17.68 5.05 8.66
N ASN A 66 -17.41 6.21 8.07
CA ASN A 66 -17.57 7.53 8.68
C ASN A 66 -16.77 7.70 9.99
N THR A 67 -15.59 7.07 10.02
CA THR A 67 -14.74 7.04 11.20
C THR A 67 -13.42 7.74 10.91
N GLY A 68 -13.10 8.77 11.71
CA GLY A 68 -11.83 9.49 11.67
C GLY A 68 -10.81 8.96 12.67
N VAL A 69 -9.60 9.54 12.67
CA VAL A 69 -8.58 9.23 13.67
C VAL A 69 -8.95 9.76 15.03
N ARG A 70 -8.62 8.98 16.06
CA ARG A 70 -8.68 9.44 17.45
C ARG A 70 -7.26 9.69 17.94
N VAL A 71 -6.97 10.93 18.34
CA VAL A 71 -5.69 11.27 18.96
C VAL A 71 -5.62 10.63 20.36
N GLN A 72 -4.62 9.78 20.58
CA GLN A 72 -4.35 9.15 21.88
C GLN A 72 -3.25 9.90 22.64
N LEU A 73 -2.24 10.38 21.93
CA LEU A 73 -1.15 11.17 22.48
C LEU A 73 -0.71 12.22 21.44
N ASP A 74 -0.50 13.44 21.90
CA ASP A 74 0.13 14.55 21.15
C ASP A 74 1.10 15.27 22.07
N THR A 75 2.40 15.14 21.77
CA THR A 75 3.47 15.84 22.50
C THR A 75 4.20 16.85 21.59
N GLY A 76 3.56 17.29 20.51
CA GLY A 76 4.15 18.12 19.47
C GLY A 76 4.87 17.30 18.41
N ALA A 77 6.08 16.81 18.66
CA ALA A 77 6.84 16.01 17.68
C ALA A 77 6.44 14.52 17.65
N LEU A 78 5.63 14.05 18.58
CA LEU A 78 5.16 12.65 18.64
C LEU A 78 3.63 12.62 18.66
N LEU A 79 3.04 11.85 17.75
CA LEU A 79 1.60 11.61 17.67
C LEU A 79 1.33 10.11 17.76
N THR A 80 0.42 9.70 18.65
CA THR A 80 -0.16 8.36 18.65
C THR A 80 -1.64 8.46 18.29
N LEU A 81 -2.04 7.77 17.24
CA LEU A 81 -3.35 7.85 16.63
C LEU A 81 -3.99 6.47 16.55
N ASP A 82 -5.28 6.41 16.84
CA ASP A 82 -6.10 5.23 16.66
C ASP A 82 -6.99 5.41 15.43
N GLY A 83 -6.82 4.57 14.43
CA GLY A 83 -7.62 4.58 13.20
C GLY A 83 -9.01 3.96 13.37
N GLN A 84 -9.34 3.36 14.53
CA GLN A 84 -10.67 2.88 14.89
C GLN A 84 -11.33 1.96 13.84
N ARG A 85 -10.55 1.25 13.04
CA ARG A 85 -10.95 0.45 11.86
C ARG A 85 -11.61 1.27 10.73
N GLY A 86 -11.45 2.61 10.72
CA GLY A 86 -11.89 3.47 9.63
C GLY A 86 -11.13 3.18 8.33
N TYR A 87 -11.66 3.62 7.20
CA TYR A 87 -10.97 3.49 5.91
C TYR A 87 -9.56 4.06 5.98
N GLY A 88 -8.56 3.26 5.60
CA GLY A 88 -7.17 3.68 5.63
C GLY A 88 -6.90 4.93 4.79
N GLN A 89 -7.64 5.11 3.70
CA GLN A 89 -7.61 6.30 2.84
C GLN A 89 -8.02 7.58 3.59
N ILE A 90 -8.90 7.45 4.57
CA ILE A 90 -9.37 8.58 5.42
C ILE A 90 -8.43 8.77 6.60
N VAL A 91 -8.32 7.75 7.46
CA VAL A 91 -7.55 7.87 8.70
C VAL A 91 -6.06 8.05 8.46
N GLY A 92 -5.50 7.44 7.37
CA GLY A 92 -4.13 7.66 6.95
C GLY A 92 -3.89 9.10 6.46
N THR A 93 -4.82 9.64 5.66
CA THR A 93 -4.75 11.04 5.20
C THR A 93 -4.81 12.01 6.38
N GLN A 94 -5.72 11.80 7.32
CA GLN A 94 -5.82 12.62 8.54
C GLN A 94 -4.54 12.53 9.39
N ALA A 95 -3.98 11.33 9.54
CA ALA A 95 -2.72 11.12 10.25
C ALA A 95 -1.56 11.89 9.60
N MET A 96 -1.47 11.86 8.26
CA MET A 96 -0.48 12.62 7.52
C MET A 96 -0.67 14.14 7.69
N GLN A 97 -1.89 14.64 7.58
CA GLN A 97 -2.19 16.06 7.76
C GLN A 97 -1.77 16.57 9.14
N LEU A 98 -2.09 15.83 10.20
CA LEU A 98 -1.67 16.14 11.56
C LEU A 98 -0.15 16.11 11.70
N GLY A 99 0.50 15.05 11.22
CA GLY A 99 1.96 14.89 11.29
C GLY A 99 2.71 15.96 10.50
N MET A 100 2.27 16.29 9.28
CA MET A 100 2.87 17.35 8.46
C MET A 100 2.74 18.74 9.12
N ALA A 101 1.60 19.04 9.73
CA ALA A 101 1.43 20.29 10.49
C ALA A 101 2.42 20.38 11.66
N ARG A 102 2.65 19.29 12.40
CA ARG A 102 3.63 19.22 13.49
C ARG A 102 5.07 19.29 12.98
N ALA A 103 5.37 18.60 11.87
CA ALA A 103 6.72 18.65 11.27
C ALA A 103 7.11 20.07 10.84
N ARG A 104 6.19 20.84 10.28
CA ARG A 104 6.43 22.26 9.95
C ARG A 104 6.73 23.11 11.20
N GLN A 105 6.07 22.82 12.31
CA GLN A 105 6.21 23.58 13.55
C GLN A 105 7.50 23.20 14.30
N HIS A 106 7.87 21.92 14.31
CA HIS A 106 8.93 21.38 15.17
C HIS A 106 10.16 20.86 14.39
N GLY A 107 10.15 20.93 13.05
CA GLY A 107 11.18 20.39 12.18
C GLY A 107 10.99 18.90 11.86
N SER A 108 10.32 18.16 12.72
CA SER A 108 10.00 16.75 12.51
C SER A 108 8.76 16.32 13.30
N CYS A 109 8.14 15.23 12.86
CA CYS A 109 7.09 14.55 13.61
C CYS A 109 7.15 13.05 13.38
N THR A 110 7.01 12.27 14.46
CA THR A 110 6.78 10.82 14.39
C THR A 110 5.30 10.56 14.63
N VAL A 111 4.65 9.89 13.68
CA VAL A 111 3.24 9.53 13.74
C VAL A 111 3.09 8.02 13.86
N ALA A 112 2.53 7.55 14.95
CA ALA A 112 2.20 6.14 15.18
C ALA A 112 0.68 5.94 15.00
N LEU A 113 0.26 5.49 13.81
CA LEU A 113 -1.13 5.17 13.50
C LEU A 113 -1.36 3.67 13.68
N GLY A 114 -2.19 3.28 14.65
CA GLY A 114 -2.62 1.90 14.86
C GLY A 114 -4.05 1.67 14.40
N ARG A 115 -4.40 0.40 14.13
CA ARG A 115 -5.78 -0.07 13.87
C ARG A 115 -6.52 0.67 12.75
N ALA A 116 -5.82 1.13 11.72
CA ALA A 116 -6.44 1.57 10.47
C ALA A 116 -6.97 0.35 9.70
N HIS A 117 -8.06 0.45 8.96
CA HIS A 117 -8.35 -0.51 7.91
C HIS A 117 -7.35 -0.30 6.75
N HIS A 118 -7.39 -1.13 5.71
CA HIS A 118 -6.42 -1.14 4.61
C HIS A 118 -6.03 0.25 4.10
N LEU A 119 -4.74 0.59 4.23
CA LEU A 119 -4.19 1.90 3.88
C LEU A 119 -4.07 2.14 2.36
N GLY A 120 -4.20 1.08 1.54
CA GLY A 120 -4.02 1.16 0.10
C GLY A 120 -2.55 1.27 -0.31
N ARG A 121 -2.26 2.04 -1.35
CA ARG A 121 -0.91 2.31 -1.82
C ARG A 121 -0.21 3.30 -0.89
N ILE A 122 0.88 2.89 -0.26
CA ILE A 122 1.56 3.71 0.75
C ILE A 122 2.23 4.94 0.13
N GLY A 123 2.69 4.83 -1.12
CA GLY A 123 3.21 5.97 -1.89
C GLY A 123 2.27 7.17 -1.96
N HIS A 124 0.96 7.01 -1.78
CA HIS A 124 0.01 8.12 -1.66
C HIS A 124 0.37 9.05 -0.49
N PHE A 125 0.70 8.50 0.66
CA PHE A 125 1.06 9.29 1.84
C PHE A 125 2.42 9.99 1.67
N ALA A 126 3.37 9.32 1.02
CA ALA A 126 4.64 9.93 0.66
C ALA A 126 4.46 11.09 -0.35
N GLU A 127 3.57 10.92 -1.33
CA GLU A 127 3.21 11.98 -2.29
C GLU A 127 2.58 13.20 -1.60
N MET A 128 1.76 13.01 -0.56
CA MET A 128 1.23 14.10 0.25
C MET A 128 2.36 14.91 0.91
N ALA A 129 3.35 14.23 1.50
CA ALA A 129 4.46 14.89 2.17
C ALA A 129 5.35 15.68 1.20
N VAL A 130 5.74 15.07 0.07
CA VAL A 130 6.62 15.74 -0.91
C VAL A 130 5.93 16.91 -1.62
N ALA A 131 4.61 16.86 -1.80
CA ALA A 131 3.83 17.98 -2.33
C ALA A 131 3.94 19.24 -1.45
N GLU A 132 4.21 19.08 -0.17
CA GLU A 132 4.41 20.13 0.83
C GLU A 132 5.90 20.42 1.12
N GLY A 133 6.80 19.81 0.33
CA GLY A 133 8.25 19.95 0.50
C GLY A 133 8.82 19.23 1.70
N LEU A 134 8.08 18.26 2.26
CA LEU A 134 8.49 17.44 3.40
C LEU A 134 9.01 16.07 2.95
N LEU A 135 10.00 15.55 3.68
CA LEU A 135 10.45 14.17 3.56
C LEU A 135 9.60 13.27 4.46
N SER A 136 9.28 12.07 4.00
CA SER A 136 8.60 11.08 4.85
C SER A 136 9.14 9.67 4.67
N ILE A 137 9.11 8.89 5.76
CA ILE A 137 9.50 7.47 5.79
C ILE A 137 8.38 6.70 6.49
N HIS A 138 7.91 5.62 5.88
CA HIS A 138 6.78 4.84 6.38
C HIS A 138 7.13 3.37 6.56
N PHE A 139 6.84 2.83 7.73
CA PHE A 139 6.91 1.41 8.06
C PHE A 139 5.50 0.92 8.31
N VAL A 140 5.05 -0.06 7.54
CA VAL A 140 3.65 -0.53 7.59
C VAL A 140 3.59 -2.02 7.83
N ASN A 141 2.74 -2.47 8.75
CA ASN A 141 2.40 -3.89 8.86
C ASN A 141 1.01 -4.18 8.28
N VAL A 142 0.79 -5.43 7.91
CA VAL A 142 -0.47 -5.88 7.31
C VAL A 142 -1.00 -7.11 8.07
N LEU A 143 -2.13 -6.95 8.75
CA LEU A 143 -2.85 -8.00 9.43
C LEU A 143 -4.08 -8.39 8.61
N SER A 144 -3.98 -9.43 7.79
CA SER A 144 -5.10 -9.95 7.00
C SER A 144 -5.06 -11.48 6.88
N ARG A 145 -3.95 -12.03 6.49
CA ARG A 145 -3.56 -13.43 6.47
C ARG A 145 -2.03 -13.47 6.44
N PRO A 146 -1.37 -14.31 7.23
CA PRO A 146 0.08 -14.45 7.15
C PRO A 146 0.42 -15.19 5.86
N ILE A 147 0.96 -14.47 4.88
CA ILE A 147 1.21 -14.98 3.51
C ILE A 147 2.67 -14.91 3.09
N VAL A 148 3.54 -14.35 3.92
CA VAL A 148 4.97 -14.22 3.64
C VAL A 148 5.76 -15.05 4.63
N ALA A 149 6.65 -15.89 4.13
CA ALA A 149 7.50 -16.74 4.95
C ALA A 149 8.72 -15.97 5.47
N PRO A 150 9.16 -16.25 6.72
CA PRO A 150 10.46 -15.82 7.20
C PRO A 150 11.58 -16.45 6.35
N HIS A 151 12.73 -15.78 6.25
CA HIS A 151 13.90 -16.38 5.64
C HIS A 151 14.31 -17.64 6.43
N GLY A 152 14.35 -18.79 5.76
CA GLY A 152 14.57 -20.11 6.40
C GLY A 152 13.34 -20.73 7.04
N GLY A 153 12.16 -20.07 7.01
CA GLY A 153 10.89 -20.62 7.47
C GLY A 153 10.13 -21.36 6.38
N GLY A 154 9.26 -22.28 6.76
CA GLY A 154 8.48 -23.15 5.86
C GLY A 154 7.01 -22.73 5.68
N ASP A 155 6.54 -21.67 6.33
CA ASP A 155 5.16 -21.22 6.27
C ASP A 155 5.05 -19.67 6.37
N GLY A 156 3.88 -19.12 6.04
CA GLY A 156 3.62 -17.68 6.18
C GLY A 156 3.49 -17.25 7.64
N ARG A 157 4.17 -16.18 8.03
CA ARG A 157 4.17 -15.65 9.40
C ARG A 157 3.80 -14.17 9.51
N PHE A 158 3.84 -13.43 8.41
CA PHE A 158 3.50 -12.01 8.37
C PHE A 158 2.89 -11.61 7.01
N GLY A 159 2.43 -10.38 6.92
CA GLY A 159 1.88 -9.81 5.70
C GLY A 159 2.95 -9.34 4.72
N THR A 160 2.56 -8.58 3.70
CA THR A 160 3.48 -8.02 2.69
C THR A 160 4.29 -6.83 3.22
N ASN A 161 3.94 -6.29 4.36
CA ASN A 161 4.63 -5.30 5.18
C ASN A 161 5.40 -4.26 4.37
N PRO A 162 4.72 -3.29 3.72
CA PRO A 162 5.37 -2.35 2.82
C PRO A 162 6.22 -1.32 3.58
N PHE A 163 7.23 -0.83 2.86
CA PHE A 163 8.10 0.26 3.26
C PHE A 163 8.04 1.35 2.18
N CYS A 164 8.00 2.62 2.60
CA CYS A 164 7.94 3.72 1.65
C CYS A 164 8.78 4.91 2.11
N ILE A 165 9.41 5.60 1.13
CA ILE A 165 10.11 6.86 1.35
C ILE A 165 9.69 7.86 0.29
N GLY A 166 9.36 9.09 0.69
CA GLY A 166 9.18 10.23 -0.18
C GLY A 166 10.26 11.29 0.06
N ILE A 167 10.95 11.71 -0.99
CA ILE A 167 11.99 12.74 -0.94
C ILE A 167 11.61 13.86 -1.92
N PRO A 168 11.38 15.10 -1.44
CA PRO A 168 11.12 16.23 -2.31
C PRO A 168 12.41 16.65 -3.02
N LEU A 169 12.33 16.84 -4.33
CA LEU A 169 13.43 17.30 -5.16
C LEU A 169 13.04 18.64 -5.79
N ARG A 170 14.00 19.58 -5.84
CA ARG A 170 13.86 20.85 -6.57
C ARG A 170 14.13 20.58 -8.05
N ASP A 171 13.38 21.22 -8.91
CA ASP A 171 13.56 21.18 -10.37
C ASP A 171 13.41 19.80 -11.03
N SER A 172 12.96 18.79 -10.26
CA SER A 172 12.67 17.46 -10.76
C SER A 172 11.48 16.83 -10.04
N ALA A 173 10.93 15.75 -10.62
CA ALA A 173 9.87 15.00 -9.95
C ALA A 173 10.40 14.35 -8.66
N PRO A 174 9.59 14.30 -7.59
CA PRO A 174 10.01 13.73 -6.32
C PRO A 174 10.39 12.25 -6.46
N PHE A 175 11.34 11.81 -5.63
CA PHE A 175 11.65 10.40 -5.48
C PHE A 175 10.64 9.74 -4.54
N ILE A 176 9.89 8.74 -5.05
CA ILE A 176 8.89 8.00 -4.27
C ILE A 176 9.22 6.51 -4.36
N LEU A 177 9.82 5.97 -3.32
CA LEU A 177 10.09 4.54 -3.20
C LEU A 177 8.96 3.90 -2.39
N ASP A 178 8.14 3.07 -3.02
CA ASP A 178 7.05 2.33 -2.38
C ASP A 178 7.10 0.86 -2.82
N PHE A 179 7.36 -0.04 -1.88
CA PHE A 179 7.47 -1.47 -2.18
C PHE A 179 7.04 -2.37 -1.02
N ALA A 180 6.46 -3.52 -1.37
CA ALA A 180 6.24 -4.60 -0.42
C ALA A 180 7.56 -5.30 -0.08
N THR A 181 7.74 -5.72 1.17
CA THR A 181 8.92 -6.53 1.57
C THR A 181 8.85 -7.98 1.07
N SER A 182 7.69 -8.42 0.59
CA SER A 182 7.55 -9.65 -0.19
C SER A 182 8.09 -9.49 -1.61
N ARG A 183 8.53 -10.59 -2.22
CA ARG A 183 9.09 -10.59 -3.58
C ARG A 183 8.07 -10.22 -4.66
N ALA A 184 6.78 -10.41 -4.36
CA ALA A 184 5.67 -9.98 -5.21
C ALA A 184 4.44 -9.62 -4.37
N ALA A 185 3.55 -8.82 -4.95
CA ALA A 185 2.24 -8.57 -4.37
C ALA A 185 1.33 -9.81 -4.53
N GLN A 186 0.48 -10.08 -3.53
CA GLN A 186 -0.48 -11.19 -3.58
C GLN A 186 -1.42 -11.09 -4.79
N GLY A 187 -1.83 -9.88 -5.17
CA GLY A 187 -2.67 -9.67 -6.34
C GLY A 187 -2.04 -10.14 -7.65
N LYS A 188 -0.71 -9.98 -7.81
CA LYS A 188 0.01 -10.51 -8.98
C LYS A 188 -0.03 -12.04 -9.02
N MET A 189 -0.02 -12.71 -7.87
CA MET A 189 -0.14 -14.17 -7.80
C MET A 189 -1.55 -14.63 -8.22
N ARG A 190 -2.58 -13.90 -7.79
CA ARG A 190 -3.97 -14.18 -8.22
C ARG A 190 -4.12 -14.06 -9.74
N VAL A 191 -3.60 -13.00 -10.35
CA VAL A 191 -3.63 -12.82 -11.80
C VAL A 191 -2.91 -13.96 -12.51
N ALA A 192 -1.68 -14.29 -12.09
CA ALA A 192 -0.90 -15.37 -12.69
C ALA A 192 -1.62 -16.74 -12.56
N HIS A 193 -2.26 -16.99 -11.41
CA HIS A 193 -3.05 -18.20 -11.20
C HIS A 193 -4.26 -18.27 -12.15
N ASN A 194 -5.02 -17.18 -12.25
CA ASN A 194 -6.21 -17.11 -13.13
C ASN A 194 -5.84 -17.28 -14.61
N GLU A 195 -4.64 -16.84 -15.01
CA GLU A 195 -4.11 -17.00 -16.37
C GLU A 195 -3.40 -18.36 -16.57
N GLY A 196 -3.32 -19.21 -15.57
CA GLY A 196 -2.61 -20.50 -15.64
C GLY A 196 -1.09 -20.35 -15.82
N ARG A 197 -0.52 -19.17 -15.51
CA ARG A 197 0.93 -18.90 -15.65
C ARG A 197 1.70 -19.32 -14.41
N ARG A 198 2.91 -19.83 -14.62
CA ARG A 198 3.92 -20.03 -13.58
C ARG A 198 4.66 -18.72 -13.30
N VAL A 199 5.15 -18.57 -12.07
CA VAL A 199 6.03 -17.46 -11.68
C VAL A 199 7.49 -17.89 -11.66
N SER A 200 8.41 -16.93 -11.60
CA SER A 200 9.83 -17.23 -11.56
C SER A 200 10.21 -18.02 -10.29
N PRO A 201 11.25 -18.88 -10.35
CA PRO A 201 11.78 -19.53 -9.16
C PRO A 201 12.17 -18.54 -8.06
N GLY A 202 12.04 -18.98 -6.80
CA GLY A 202 12.39 -18.16 -5.64
C GLY A 202 11.30 -17.17 -5.19
N TYR A 203 10.11 -17.20 -5.80
CA TYR A 203 8.98 -16.36 -5.39
C TYR A 203 8.13 -16.99 -4.30
N LEU A 204 8.02 -18.34 -4.30
CA LEU A 204 7.04 -19.07 -3.54
C LEU A 204 7.62 -20.34 -2.91
N ILE A 205 7.01 -20.72 -1.79
CA ILE A 205 7.07 -22.07 -1.22
C ILE A 205 5.66 -22.65 -1.17
N ASP A 206 5.55 -23.97 -1.30
CA ASP A 206 4.29 -24.71 -1.14
C ASP A 206 3.89 -24.84 0.35
N GLU A 207 2.79 -25.55 0.63
CA GLU A 207 2.27 -25.77 1.99
C GLU A 207 3.16 -26.68 2.86
N ARG A 208 4.21 -27.27 2.27
CA ARG A 208 5.23 -28.09 2.94
C ARG A 208 6.57 -27.39 3.08
N GLY A 209 6.65 -26.12 2.61
CA GLY A 209 7.87 -25.32 2.65
C GLY A 209 8.85 -25.57 1.49
N HIS A 210 8.48 -26.35 0.45
CA HIS A 210 9.35 -26.58 -0.69
C HIS A 210 9.20 -25.44 -1.72
N PRO A 211 10.30 -25.04 -2.40
CA PRO A 211 10.24 -24.07 -3.47
C PRO A 211 9.27 -24.50 -4.59
N THR A 212 8.44 -23.57 -5.05
CA THR A 212 7.51 -23.79 -6.15
C THR A 212 7.39 -22.58 -7.06
N THR A 213 6.90 -22.80 -8.28
CA THR A 213 6.55 -21.75 -9.24
C THR A 213 5.04 -21.64 -9.46
N ASP A 214 4.24 -22.40 -8.71
CA ASP A 214 2.80 -22.40 -8.81
C ASP A 214 2.17 -21.28 -7.98
N PRO A 215 1.59 -20.23 -8.60
CA PRO A 215 0.95 -19.15 -7.85
C PRO A 215 -0.31 -19.62 -7.11
N GLY A 216 -0.90 -20.73 -7.49
CA GLY A 216 -2.08 -21.31 -6.81
C GLY A 216 -1.85 -21.58 -5.34
N VAL A 217 -0.61 -21.90 -4.91
CA VAL A 217 -0.31 -22.22 -3.50
C VAL A 217 -0.63 -21.10 -2.50
N VAL A 218 -0.66 -19.84 -2.95
CA VAL A 218 -1.02 -18.67 -2.12
C VAL A 218 -2.40 -18.11 -2.45
N VAL A 219 -3.08 -18.63 -3.46
CA VAL A 219 -4.39 -18.16 -3.93
C VAL A 219 -5.52 -19.04 -3.44
N VAL A 220 -5.38 -20.34 -3.59
CA VAL A 220 -6.39 -21.33 -3.20
C VAL A 220 -5.85 -22.26 -2.11
N PRO A 221 -6.72 -22.76 -1.22
CA PRO A 221 -6.30 -23.74 -0.21
C PRO A 221 -5.72 -24.98 -0.88
N GLN A 222 -4.59 -25.45 -0.35
CA GLN A 222 -3.93 -26.70 -0.73
C GLN A 222 -4.40 -27.84 0.17
N SER A 223 -3.61 -28.93 0.27
CA SER A 223 -3.93 -30.07 1.12
C SER A 223 -4.25 -29.63 2.56
N HIS A 224 -5.32 -30.22 3.13
CA HIS A 224 -5.78 -29.92 4.49
C HIS A 224 -6.15 -28.45 4.77
N GLY A 225 -6.47 -27.66 3.73
CA GLY A 225 -6.82 -26.24 3.86
C GLY A 225 -5.62 -25.33 4.11
N LEU A 226 -4.41 -25.84 4.00
CA LEU A 226 -3.18 -25.08 4.17
C LEU A 226 -2.87 -24.22 2.93
N PHE A 227 -1.99 -23.25 3.10
CA PHE A 227 -1.49 -22.41 2.02
C PHE A 227 0.02 -22.45 1.99
N GLY A 228 0.61 -22.28 0.81
CA GLY A 228 2.00 -21.91 0.67
C GLY A 228 2.23 -20.46 1.05
N ALA A 229 3.44 -19.95 0.81
CA ALA A 229 3.81 -18.57 1.15
C ALA A 229 4.65 -17.89 0.07
N LEU A 230 4.57 -16.57 0.05
CA LEU A 230 5.50 -15.70 -0.68
C LEU A 230 6.85 -15.66 0.03
N MET A 231 7.92 -15.50 -0.74
CA MET A 231 9.24 -15.20 -0.21
C MET A 231 9.46 -13.69 -0.10
N THR A 232 10.41 -13.28 0.73
CA THR A 232 10.86 -11.87 0.81
C THR A 232 11.80 -11.51 -0.33
N PHE A 233 11.85 -10.24 -0.75
CA PHE A 233 12.85 -9.77 -1.70
C PHE A 233 14.26 -9.87 -1.08
N GLY A 234 15.29 -10.09 -1.90
CA GLY A 234 16.68 -10.08 -1.42
C GLY A 234 16.92 -10.99 -0.20
N GLU A 235 16.16 -12.06 -0.05
CA GLU A 235 16.30 -13.11 0.97
C GLU A 235 16.26 -12.53 2.40
N HIS A 236 17.35 -12.71 3.18
CA HIS A 236 17.46 -12.23 4.56
C HIS A 236 17.35 -10.70 4.70
N LYS A 237 17.69 -9.92 3.66
CA LYS A 237 17.62 -8.45 3.69
C LYS A 237 16.16 -7.98 3.71
N GLY A 238 15.35 -8.47 2.78
CA GLY A 238 13.92 -8.19 2.75
C GLY A 238 13.20 -8.76 3.97
N PHE A 239 13.61 -9.92 4.47
CA PHE A 239 13.10 -10.46 5.73
C PHE A 239 13.39 -9.53 6.92
N GLY A 240 14.63 -9.03 7.04
CA GLY A 240 14.96 -8.04 8.07
C GLY A 240 14.10 -6.77 7.98
N MET A 241 13.85 -6.27 6.77
CA MET A 241 12.96 -5.12 6.55
C MET A 241 11.51 -5.46 6.90
N ALA A 242 11.02 -6.66 6.57
CA ALA A 242 9.67 -7.11 6.93
C ALA A 242 9.46 -7.14 8.45
N ILE A 243 10.47 -7.60 9.22
CA ILE A 243 10.44 -7.57 10.69
C ILE A 243 10.41 -6.12 11.18
N ALA A 244 11.23 -5.24 10.62
CA ALA A 244 11.22 -3.83 11.01
C ALA A 244 9.83 -3.20 10.79
N CYS A 245 9.19 -3.46 9.64
CA CYS A 245 7.82 -3.00 9.36
C CYS A 245 6.80 -3.61 10.34
N GLU A 246 6.92 -4.89 10.68
CA GLU A 246 6.02 -5.54 11.64
C GLU A 246 6.16 -4.94 13.05
N LEU A 247 7.39 -4.71 13.50
CA LEU A 247 7.66 -4.17 14.84
C LEU A 247 7.32 -2.68 14.94
N LEU A 248 7.73 -1.88 13.95
CA LEU A 248 7.52 -0.43 13.97
C LEU A 248 6.10 -0.06 13.54
N GLY A 249 5.61 -0.63 12.44
CA GLY A 249 4.26 -0.37 11.94
C GLY A 249 3.18 -1.03 12.78
N GLY A 250 3.43 -2.22 13.31
CA GLY A 250 2.45 -3.00 14.07
C GLY A 250 2.58 -2.85 15.58
N ALA A 251 3.65 -3.36 16.16
CA ALA A 251 3.81 -3.42 17.62
C ALA A 251 3.91 -2.02 18.24
N LEU A 252 4.79 -1.16 17.72
CA LEU A 252 5.04 0.17 18.29
C LEU A 252 3.84 1.11 18.19
N THR A 253 3.03 0.97 17.12
CA THR A 253 1.81 1.78 16.94
C THR A 253 0.62 1.32 17.81
N GLY A 254 0.76 0.19 18.53
CA GLY A 254 -0.33 -0.42 19.27
C GLY A 254 -1.35 -1.15 18.38
N GLY A 255 -1.10 -1.25 17.06
CA GLY A 255 -1.94 -1.97 16.09
C GLY A 255 -1.90 -3.49 16.22
N GLY A 256 -0.81 -4.01 16.83
CA GLY A 256 -0.60 -5.46 17.02
C GLY A 256 0.22 -6.11 15.93
N THR A 257 0.59 -7.38 16.16
CA THR A 257 1.36 -8.21 15.23
C THR A 257 0.71 -9.60 15.11
N TRP A 258 1.21 -10.43 14.19
CA TRP A 258 0.63 -11.75 13.87
C TRP A 258 0.75 -12.83 14.96
N HIS A 259 1.40 -12.59 16.09
CA HIS A 259 1.50 -13.59 17.17
C HIS A 259 0.17 -13.87 17.89
N ARG A 260 -0.86 -13.06 17.66
CA ARG A 260 -2.20 -13.23 18.26
C ARG A 260 -3.09 -14.06 17.34
N PRO A 261 -4.12 -14.77 17.89
CA PRO A 261 -5.14 -15.40 17.08
C PRO A 261 -5.75 -14.36 16.13
N ALA A 262 -5.93 -14.73 14.85
CA ALA A 262 -6.57 -13.86 13.88
C ALA A 262 -7.98 -13.50 14.35
N ASP A 263 -8.34 -12.23 14.25
CA ASP A 263 -9.75 -11.83 14.29
C ASP A 263 -10.45 -12.55 13.12
N THR A 264 -11.57 -13.18 13.38
CA THR A 264 -12.33 -13.96 12.38
C THR A 264 -13.01 -13.08 11.33
N SER A 265 -13.04 -11.76 11.54
CA SER A 265 -13.56 -10.80 10.55
C SER A 265 -12.62 -10.73 9.34
N ARG A 266 -13.18 -10.54 8.13
CA ARG A 266 -12.41 -10.36 6.88
C ARG A 266 -11.69 -9.00 6.79
N ALA A 267 -11.45 -8.36 7.92
CA ALA A 267 -10.75 -7.08 7.99
C ALA A 267 -9.30 -7.21 7.50
N VAL A 268 -8.82 -6.17 6.85
CA VAL A 268 -7.40 -5.91 6.66
C VAL A 268 -7.04 -4.78 7.59
N LEU A 269 -6.28 -5.06 8.63
CA LEU A 269 -5.82 -4.02 9.54
C LEU A 269 -4.37 -3.66 9.26
N ASN A 270 -4.09 -2.38 9.29
CA ASN A 270 -2.75 -1.84 9.16
C ASN A 270 -2.40 -0.98 10.38
N GLY A 271 -1.15 -1.05 10.78
CA GLY A 271 -0.48 -0.02 11.52
C GLY A 271 0.58 0.64 10.64
N MET A 272 0.83 1.91 10.86
CA MET A 272 1.84 2.69 10.13
C MET A 272 2.60 3.60 11.09
N LEU A 273 3.92 3.40 11.19
CA LEU A 273 4.82 4.39 11.76
C LEU A 273 5.34 5.27 10.64
N THR A 274 5.11 6.58 10.76
CA THR A 274 5.61 7.57 9.81
C THR A 274 6.56 8.54 10.50
N LEU A 275 7.73 8.74 9.91
CA LEU A 275 8.66 9.82 10.26
C LEU A 275 8.52 10.90 9.20
N ILE A 276 8.21 12.14 9.61
CA ILE A 276 8.10 13.30 8.73
C ILE A 276 9.16 14.30 9.13
N LEU A 277 9.89 14.82 8.16
CA LEU A 277 10.97 15.79 8.38
C LEU A 277 10.77 17.00 7.46
N ASP A 278 10.92 18.20 8.02
CA ASP A 278 11.04 19.43 7.25
C ASP A 278 12.53 19.72 6.95
N PRO A 279 13.02 19.42 5.73
CA PRO A 279 14.44 19.57 5.41
C PRO A 279 14.92 21.03 5.52
N ARG A 280 14.02 22.01 5.45
CA ARG A 280 14.36 23.43 5.58
C ARG A 280 14.91 23.77 6.97
N GLN A 281 14.50 23.01 7.99
CA GLN A 281 14.95 23.23 9.37
C GLN A 281 16.28 22.54 9.71
N LEU A 282 16.85 21.76 8.79
CA LEU A 282 18.20 21.21 8.93
C LEU A 282 19.29 22.22 8.53
N GLY A 283 18.96 23.32 7.87
CA GLY A 283 19.94 24.31 7.40
C GLY A 283 20.81 23.85 6.22
N THR A 284 20.50 22.70 5.62
CA THR A 284 21.28 22.09 4.52
C THR A 284 20.49 22.00 3.22
N THR A 285 19.36 22.70 3.09
CA THR A 285 18.41 22.50 1.98
C THR A 285 19.05 22.75 0.62
N ASP A 286 19.79 23.85 0.44
CA ASP A 286 20.38 24.17 -0.87
C ASP A 286 21.45 23.16 -1.25
N SER A 287 22.39 22.84 -0.33
CA SER A 287 23.43 21.84 -0.59
C SER A 287 22.85 20.45 -0.84
N PHE A 288 21.77 20.08 -0.14
CA PHE A 288 21.05 18.83 -0.37
C PHE A 288 20.46 18.79 -1.78
N GLN A 289 19.79 19.84 -2.22
CA GLN A 289 19.14 19.86 -3.52
C GLN A 289 20.16 19.86 -4.68
N ASP A 290 21.24 20.61 -4.53
CA ASP A 290 22.32 20.66 -5.53
C ASP A 290 23.01 19.28 -5.67
N GLU A 291 23.33 18.64 -4.54
CA GLU A 291 23.95 17.32 -4.53
C GLU A 291 22.99 16.22 -5.03
N ALA A 292 21.72 16.28 -4.65
CA ALA A 292 20.71 15.32 -5.11
C ALA A 292 20.51 15.41 -6.62
N ASN A 293 20.44 16.64 -7.19
CA ASN A 293 20.31 16.83 -8.62
C ASN A 293 21.55 16.35 -9.38
N ALA A 294 22.75 16.66 -8.88
CA ALA A 294 24.00 16.20 -9.47
C ALA A 294 24.07 14.65 -9.46
N PHE A 295 23.73 14.01 -8.34
CA PHE A 295 23.72 12.56 -8.22
C PHE A 295 22.69 11.90 -9.17
N ILE A 296 21.47 12.44 -9.25
CA ILE A 296 20.44 11.93 -10.17
C ILE A 296 20.87 12.07 -11.63
N THR A 297 21.49 13.19 -11.99
CA THR A 297 22.04 13.41 -13.34
C THR A 297 23.09 12.36 -13.65
N TRP A 298 24.04 12.17 -12.75
CA TRP A 298 25.08 11.16 -12.88
C TRP A 298 24.54 9.72 -13.01
N LEU A 299 23.50 9.37 -12.25
CA LEU A 299 22.83 8.07 -12.39
C LEU A 299 22.23 7.89 -13.79
N ARG A 300 21.60 8.93 -14.35
CA ARG A 300 20.96 8.89 -15.69
C ARG A 300 21.95 8.85 -16.83
N GLU A 301 23.19 9.27 -16.62
CA GLU A 301 24.29 9.14 -17.58
C GLU A 301 24.79 7.69 -17.72
N SER A 302 24.35 6.78 -16.85
CA SER A 302 24.68 5.35 -16.98
C SER A 302 24.12 4.81 -18.31
N PRO A 303 24.94 4.17 -19.14
CA PRO A 303 24.47 3.57 -20.39
C PRO A 303 23.34 2.57 -20.10
N ALA A 304 22.32 2.57 -20.96
CA ALA A 304 21.26 1.58 -20.85
C ALA A 304 21.83 0.16 -20.98
N ALA A 305 21.40 -0.74 -20.10
CA ALA A 305 21.71 -2.16 -20.25
C ALA A 305 21.00 -2.73 -21.50
N PRO A 306 21.52 -3.82 -22.12
CA PRO A 306 20.80 -4.50 -23.20
C PRO A 306 19.33 -4.79 -22.77
N ASP A 307 18.41 -4.57 -23.68
CA ASP A 307 16.96 -4.76 -23.46
C ASP A 307 16.32 -3.89 -22.36
N SER A 308 16.93 -2.75 -22.03
CA SER A 308 16.44 -1.76 -21.06
C SER A 308 16.20 -0.40 -21.70
N GLU A 309 15.18 0.33 -21.23
CA GLU A 309 14.92 1.73 -21.60
C GLU A 309 15.85 2.73 -20.87
N GLY A 310 16.83 2.25 -20.10
CA GLY A 310 17.73 3.05 -19.28
C GLY A 310 17.32 3.09 -17.80
N VAL A 311 18.00 3.98 -17.05
CA VAL A 311 17.79 4.13 -15.61
C VAL A 311 16.42 4.75 -15.32
N GLN A 312 15.61 4.06 -14.54
CA GLN A 312 14.33 4.55 -14.03
C GLN A 312 14.42 4.78 -12.52
N LEU A 313 14.03 5.96 -12.06
CA LEU A 313 13.97 6.26 -10.65
C LEU A 313 12.61 5.85 -10.06
N ALA A 314 12.59 5.56 -8.77
CA ALA A 314 11.35 5.22 -8.07
C ALA A 314 10.34 6.38 -8.15
N GLY A 315 9.08 6.05 -8.46
CA GLY A 315 8.00 6.99 -8.74
C GLY A 315 7.82 7.36 -10.23
N GLU A 316 8.81 7.12 -11.09
CA GLU A 316 8.67 7.39 -12.54
C GLU A 316 7.70 6.43 -13.23
N PRO A 317 7.73 5.11 -12.97
CA PRO A 317 6.76 4.18 -13.55
C PRO A 317 5.32 4.57 -13.21
N GLU A 318 5.06 4.99 -11.97
CA GLU A 318 3.74 5.42 -11.52
C GLU A 318 3.26 6.68 -12.25
N ARG A 319 4.14 7.66 -12.43
CA ARG A 319 3.83 8.89 -13.18
C ARG A 319 3.56 8.60 -14.67
N LYS A 320 4.37 7.74 -15.29
CA LYS A 320 4.16 7.28 -16.69
C LYS A 320 2.81 6.59 -16.81
N ALA A 321 2.52 5.64 -15.92
CA ALA A 321 1.24 4.93 -15.92
C ALA A 321 0.03 5.86 -15.76
N ARG A 322 0.13 6.89 -14.92
CA ARG A 322 -0.94 7.88 -14.73
C ARG A 322 -1.27 8.62 -16.02
N LEU A 323 -0.26 9.07 -16.75
CA LEU A 323 -0.47 9.76 -18.03
C LEU A 323 -1.15 8.84 -19.05
N GLU A 324 -0.62 7.63 -19.22
CA GLU A 324 -1.14 6.66 -20.17
C GLU A 324 -2.57 6.22 -19.85
N ARG A 325 -2.85 5.91 -18.57
CA ARG A 325 -4.16 5.40 -18.13
C ARG A 325 -5.20 6.52 -18.00
N ALA A 326 -4.81 7.75 -17.78
CA ALA A 326 -5.71 8.89 -17.81
C ALA A 326 -6.27 9.13 -19.23
N GLU A 327 -5.45 8.93 -20.25
CA GLU A 327 -5.85 9.09 -21.66
C GLU A 327 -6.62 7.87 -22.18
N ARG A 328 -6.11 6.64 -21.90
CA ARG A 328 -6.64 5.40 -22.50
C ARG A 328 -7.77 4.77 -21.71
N GLY A 329 -7.94 5.14 -20.44
CA GLY A 329 -8.81 4.45 -19.50
C GLY A 329 -8.08 3.38 -18.69
N ILE A 330 -8.75 2.89 -17.66
CA ILE A 330 -8.26 1.86 -16.74
C ILE A 330 -8.78 0.50 -17.21
N ALA A 331 -7.85 -0.43 -17.40
CA ALA A 331 -8.15 -1.80 -17.81
C ALA A 331 -8.55 -2.62 -16.58
N ILE A 332 -9.79 -3.10 -16.54
CA ILE A 332 -10.31 -3.99 -15.49
C ILE A 332 -10.64 -5.34 -16.13
N ASP A 333 -10.09 -6.43 -15.60
CA ASP A 333 -10.40 -7.78 -16.07
C ASP A 333 -11.84 -8.20 -15.71
N ASP A 334 -12.42 -9.09 -16.51
CA ASP A 334 -13.83 -9.49 -16.36
C ASP A 334 -14.12 -10.12 -15.00
N THR A 335 -13.17 -10.84 -14.40
CA THR A 335 -13.34 -11.45 -13.07
C THR A 335 -13.43 -10.38 -11.99
N THR A 336 -12.48 -9.44 -11.97
CA THR A 336 -12.50 -8.29 -11.04
C THR A 336 -13.77 -7.47 -11.23
N TRP A 337 -14.20 -7.24 -12.47
CA TRP A 337 -15.43 -6.51 -12.75
C TRP A 337 -16.66 -7.23 -12.21
N ALA A 338 -16.78 -8.55 -12.44
CA ALA A 338 -17.87 -9.36 -11.91
C ALA A 338 -17.91 -9.37 -10.37
N GLU A 339 -16.74 -9.42 -9.71
CA GLU A 339 -16.63 -9.32 -8.25
C GLU A 339 -17.14 -7.96 -7.73
N ILE A 340 -16.81 -6.85 -8.43
CA ILE A 340 -17.30 -5.51 -8.10
C ILE A 340 -18.83 -5.44 -8.25
N GLN A 341 -19.38 -5.98 -9.35
CA GLN A 341 -20.82 -6.04 -9.54
C GLN A 341 -21.54 -6.87 -8.48
N ALA A 342 -20.98 -8.01 -8.10
CA ALA A 342 -21.51 -8.83 -7.03
C ALA A 342 -21.49 -8.10 -5.67
N ALA A 343 -20.45 -7.33 -5.40
CA ALA A 343 -20.36 -6.50 -4.20
C ALA A 343 -21.40 -5.36 -4.22
N ALA A 344 -21.61 -4.71 -5.37
CA ALA A 344 -22.64 -3.70 -5.56
C ALA A 344 -24.04 -4.28 -5.26
N ALA A 345 -24.34 -5.44 -5.79
CA ALA A 345 -25.63 -6.11 -5.55
C ALA A 345 -25.88 -6.43 -4.08
N LYS A 346 -24.82 -6.76 -3.28
CA LYS A 346 -24.95 -7.02 -1.82
C LYS A 346 -25.48 -5.81 -1.04
N VAL A 347 -25.20 -4.60 -1.54
CA VAL A 347 -25.56 -3.34 -0.86
C VAL A 347 -26.65 -2.56 -1.61
N GLY A 348 -27.22 -3.13 -2.68
CA GLY A 348 -28.31 -2.52 -3.44
C GLY A 348 -27.87 -1.34 -4.35
N ALA A 349 -26.61 -1.35 -4.80
CA ALA A 349 -26.01 -0.33 -5.66
C ALA A 349 -26.08 -0.71 -7.15
#